data_c90a2f6b2db482f127c55fb27e8de578
#
_entry.id   c90a2f6b2db482f127c55fb27e8de578
#
_cell.length_a   1.000
_cell.length_b   1.000
_cell.length_c   1.000
_cell.angle_alpha   90.00
_cell.angle_beta   90.00
_cell.angle_gamma   90.00
#
_symmetry.space_group_name_H-M   'P 1'
#
loop_
_entity.id
_entity.type
_entity.pdbx_description
1 polymer ?
#
loop_
_entity_poly.entity_id
_entity_poly.type
_entity_poly.pdbx_seq_one_letter_code
_entity_poly.pdbx_strand_id
1 'polypeptide(L)'
;EIIEFTAQTILKCIHESFPDSSFVGHIGGDDFVAIVPSIDVDNVCQSIIATFDKDVTRFFTDDDLDRGYIEVANRKGIIEQFPLTSISIGVVIGEKSRFSNILEIGEIGAQVKHVAKSIMGSSYAIDRRQL
;
A
#
# COMPACT_ATOMS: atom_id res chain seq x y z
N GLU A 1 -1.53 -10.68 -12.73
CA GLU A 1 -1.77 -9.26 -12.74
C GLU A 1 -1.44 -8.64 -11.38
N ILE A 2 -0.58 -7.62 -11.36
CA ILE A 2 -0.11 -7.02 -10.10
C ILE A 2 -1.24 -6.35 -9.32
N ILE A 3 -2.17 -5.68 -10.00
CA ILE A 3 -3.30 -5.01 -9.31
C ILE A 3 -4.17 -6.04 -8.60
N GLU A 4 -4.51 -7.13 -9.29
CA GLU A 4 -5.30 -8.21 -8.70
C GLU A 4 -4.55 -8.87 -7.54
N PHE A 5 -3.26 -9.10 -7.71
CA PHE A 5 -2.40 -9.63 -6.67
C PHE A 5 -2.38 -8.72 -5.44
N THR A 6 -2.29 -7.40 -5.64
CA THR A 6 -2.29 -6.42 -4.55
C THR A 6 -3.62 -6.50 -3.77
N ALA A 7 -4.73 -6.55 -4.48
CA ALA A 7 -6.06 -6.67 -3.87
C ALA A 7 -6.15 -7.94 -3.01
N GLN A 8 -5.71 -9.07 -3.56
CA GLN A 8 -5.75 -10.34 -2.84
C GLN A 8 -4.87 -10.35 -1.61
N THR A 9 -3.69 -9.73 -1.70
CA THR A 9 -2.77 -9.63 -0.55
C THR A 9 -3.40 -8.83 0.58
N ILE A 10 -4.00 -7.68 0.25
CA ILE A 10 -4.65 -6.83 1.24
C ILE A 10 -5.83 -7.58 1.88
N LEU A 11 -6.68 -8.19 1.06
CA LEU A 11 -7.82 -8.96 1.55
C LEU A 11 -7.40 -10.07 2.49
N LYS A 12 -6.39 -10.84 2.11
CA LYS A 12 -5.90 -11.95 2.91
C LYS A 12 -5.40 -11.50 4.28
N CYS A 13 -4.52 -10.50 4.28
CA CYS A 13 -3.91 -10.03 5.54
C CYS A 13 -4.94 -9.39 6.46
N ILE A 14 -5.85 -8.58 5.91
CA ILE A 14 -6.89 -7.93 6.70
C ILE A 14 -7.90 -8.95 7.21
N HIS A 15 -8.27 -9.91 6.39
CA HIS A 15 -9.24 -10.93 6.78
C HIS A 15 -8.71 -11.84 7.89
N GLU A 16 -7.41 -12.15 7.85
CA GLU A 16 -6.77 -12.94 8.90
C GLU A 16 -6.79 -12.22 10.26
N SER A 17 -6.63 -10.90 10.24
CA SER A 17 -6.60 -10.10 11.48
C SER A 17 -8.02 -9.68 11.92
N PHE A 18 -8.89 -9.38 10.99
CA PHE A 18 -10.24 -8.85 11.25
C PHE A 18 -11.28 -9.53 10.37
N PRO A 19 -11.61 -10.81 10.64
CA PRO A 19 -12.48 -11.57 9.72
C PRO A 19 -13.90 -11.02 9.58
N ASP A 20 -14.44 -10.36 10.60
CA ASP A 20 -15.84 -9.92 10.59
C ASP A 20 -16.05 -8.42 10.67
N SER A 21 -14.98 -7.64 10.75
CA SER A 21 -15.11 -6.20 11.05
C SER A 21 -14.25 -5.34 10.14
N SER A 22 -14.09 -5.75 8.90
CA SER A 22 -13.27 -5.01 7.94
C SER A 22 -13.96 -4.85 6.61
N PHE A 23 -13.50 -3.86 5.85
CA PHE A 23 -13.92 -3.60 4.49
C PHE A 23 -12.69 -3.29 3.65
N VAL A 24 -12.62 -3.84 2.46
CA VAL A 24 -11.56 -3.52 1.50
C VAL A 24 -12.23 -3.14 0.19
N GLY A 25 -11.87 -2.00 -0.35
CA GLY A 25 -12.41 -1.49 -1.60
C GLY A 25 -11.29 -1.08 -2.55
N HIS A 26 -11.64 -0.99 -3.82
CA HIS A 26 -10.74 -0.55 -4.89
C HIS A 26 -11.25 0.80 -5.40
N ILE A 27 -10.43 1.83 -5.26
CA ILE A 27 -10.83 3.18 -5.68
C ILE A 27 -10.65 3.36 -7.18
N GLY A 28 -9.53 2.88 -7.70
CA GLY A 28 -9.23 2.96 -9.13
C GLY A 28 -7.74 2.82 -9.38
N GLY A 29 -7.36 2.35 -10.56
CA GLY A 29 -5.97 2.13 -10.88
C GLY A 29 -5.29 1.22 -9.87
N ASP A 30 -4.25 1.71 -9.22
CA ASP A 30 -3.50 0.98 -8.20
C ASP A 30 -3.82 1.43 -6.77
N ASP A 31 -4.92 2.16 -6.58
CA ASP A 31 -5.32 2.68 -5.27
C ASP A 31 -6.40 1.81 -4.62
N PHE A 32 -6.18 1.44 -3.36
CA PHE A 32 -7.10 0.64 -2.57
C PHE A 32 -7.39 1.33 -1.25
N VAL A 33 -8.53 1.00 -0.66
CA VAL A 33 -8.91 1.49 0.66
C VAL A 33 -9.31 0.31 1.53
N ALA A 34 -8.94 0.37 2.79
CA ALA A 34 -9.37 -0.63 3.77
C ALA A 34 -9.84 0.08 5.03
N ILE A 35 -10.93 -0.41 5.61
CA ILE A 35 -11.47 0.09 6.87
C ILE A 35 -11.42 -1.05 7.86
N VAL A 36 -10.70 -0.85 8.95
CA VAL A 36 -10.48 -1.88 9.96
C VAL A 36 -10.64 -1.26 11.36
N PRO A 37 -10.90 -2.09 12.38
CA PRO A 37 -10.82 -1.60 13.76
C PRO A 37 -9.43 -1.04 14.05
N SER A 38 -9.34 -0.02 14.87
CA SER A 38 -8.10 0.72 15.10
C SER A 38 -7.05 0.01 15.96
N ILE A 39 -7.23 -1.28 16.21
CA ILE A 39 -6.35 -2.07 17.07
C ILE A 39 -5.25 -2.67 16.21
N ASP A 40 -3.99 -2.51 16.61
CA ASP A 40 -2.83 -3.16 15.98
C ASP A 40 -2.62 -2.82 14.51
N VAL A 41 -2.86 -1.57 14.13
CA VAL A 41 -2.64 -1.15 12.73
C VAL A 41 -1.19 -1.35 12.28
N ASP A 42 -0.22 -1.18 13.18
CA ASP A 42 1.20 -1.42 12.85
C ASP A 42 1.42 -2.87 12.43
N ASN A 43 0.89 -3.83 13.17
CA ASN A 43 1.02 -5.25 12.84
C ASN A 43 0.37 -5.59 11.50
N VAL A 44 -0.80 -5.02 11.24
CA VAL A 44 -1.51 -5.24 9.97
C VAL A 44 -0.70 -4.69 8.80
N CYS A 45 -0.20 -3.47 8.91
CA CYS A 45 0.62 -2.86 7.87
C CYS A 45 1.91 -3.65 7.63
N GLN A 46 2.57 -4.08 8.68
CA GLN A 46 3.78 -4.89 8.56
C GLN A 46 3.50 -6.24 7.90
N SER A 47 2.37 -6.85 8.24
CA SER A 47 1.94 -8.12 7.62
C SER A 47 1.68 -7.95 6.12
N ILE A 48 0.99 -6.89 5.74
CA ILE A 48 0.72 -6.59 4.32
C ILE A 48 2.03 -6.38 3.56
N ILE A 49 2.93 -5.58 4.11
CA ILE A 49 4.22 -5.29 3.48
C ILE A 49 5.06 -6.56 3.34
N ALA A 50 5.18 -7.36 4.40
CA ALA A 50 5.97 -8.57 4.37
C ALA A 50 5.43 -9.57 3.33
N THR A 51 4.12 -9.76 3.29
CA THR A 51 3.48 -10.67 2.33
C THR A 51 3.64 -10.15 0.91
N PHE A 52 3.41 -8.85 0.70
CA PHE A 52 3.54 -8.24 -0.61
C PHE A 52 4.96 -8.36 -1.15
N ASP A 53 5.96 -7.95 -0.36
CA ASP A 53 7.35 -7.95 -0.80
C ASP A 53 7.87 -9.36 -1.10
N LYS A 54 7.39 -10.35 -0.34
CA LYS A 54 7.77 -11.74 -0.57
C LYS A 54 7.15 -12.27 -1.87
N ASP A 55 5.85 -12.07 -2.05
CA ASP A 55 5.11 -12.73 -3.10
C ASP A 55 5.16 -11.98 -4.43
N VAL A 56 5.39 -10.65 -4.42
CA VAL A 56 5.47 -9.87 -5.65
C VAL A 56 6.67 -10.28 -6.52
N THR A 57 7.66 -10.93 -5.93
CA THR A 57 8.85 -11.39 -6.66
C THR A 57 8.49 -12.32 -7.82
N ARG A 58 7.36 -13.00 -7.77
CA ARG A 58 6.92 -13.90 -8.85
C ARG A 58 6.62 -13.17 -10.17
N PHE A 59 6.45 -11.85 -10.13
CA PHE A 59 6.20 -11.04 -11.32
C PHE A 59 7.47 -10.54 -11.97
N PHE A 60 8.63 -10.83 -11.40
CA PHE A 60 9.93 -10.38 -11.91
C PHE A 60 10.78 -11.56 -12.35
N THR A 61 11.70 -11.31 -13.30
CA THR A 61 12.67 -12.31 -13.72
C THR A 61 13.77 -12.41 -12.68
N ASP A 62 14.54 -13.51 -12.73
CA ASP A 62 15.71 -13.67 -11.86
C ASP A 62 16.71 -12.53 -12.09
N ASP A 63 16.88 -12.09 -13.33
CA ASP A 63 17.76 -10.96 -13.66
C ASP A 63 17.29 -9.67 -13.00
N ASP A 64 15.97 -9.39 -13.03
CA ASP A 64 15.40 -8.20 -12.36
C ASP A 64 15.68 -8.24 -10.87
N LEU A 65 15.48 -9.40 -10.24
CA LEU A 65 15.70 -9.55 -8.81
C LEU A 65 17.18 -9.39 -8.44
N ASP A 66 18.07 -9.94 -9.25
CA ASP A 66 19.51 -9.81 -9.03
C ASP A 66 20.00 -8.37 -9.17
N ARG A 67 19.46 -7.64 -10.15
CA ARG A 67 19.80 -6.22 -10.33
C ARG A 67 19.18 -5.34 -9.26
N GLY A 68 18.00 -5.71 -8.75
CA GLY A 68 17.23 -4.89 -7.81
C GLY A 68 16.42 -3.79 -8.47
N TYR A 69 16.30 -3.80 -9.80
CA TYR A 69 15.49 -2.85 -10.56
C TYR A 69 15.10 -3.46 -11.91
N ILE A 70 14.12 -2.82 -12.57
CA ILE A 70 13.62 -3.23 -13.88
C ILE A 70 14.17 -2.29 -14.95
N GLU A 71 14.61 -2.85 -16.07
CA GLU A 71 15.05 -2.09 -17.23
C GLU A 71 14.01 -2.22 -18.36
N VAL A 72 13.56 -1.09 -18.89
CA VAL A 72 12.58 -1.06 -19.98
C VAL A 72 13.02 -0.04 -21.03
N ALA A 73 13.01 -0.45 -22.30
CA ALA A 73 13.27 0.48 -23.40
C ALA A 73 12.03 1.35 -23.66
N ASN A 74 12.24 2.67 -23.71
CA ASN A 74 11.15 3.59 -24.04
C ASN A 74 10.93 3.64 -25.56
N ARG A 75 10.00 4.48 -26.01
CA ARG A 75 9.66 4.60 -27.45
C ARG A 75 10.83 5.06 -28.32
N LYS A 76 11.81 5.74 -27.72
CA LYS A 76 13.00 6.22 -28.43
C LYS A 76 14.14 5.19 -28.39
N GLY A 77 13.90 4.02 -27.80
CA GLY A 77 14.92 2.99 -27.66
C GLY A 77 15.88 3.22 -26.50
N ILE A 78 15.64 4.22 -25.66
CA ILE A 78 16.48 4.51 -24.50
C ILE A 78 16.02 3.63 -23.35
N ILE A 79 16.99 2.97 -22.69
CA ILE A 79 16.70 2.11 -21.54
C ILE A 79 16.48 2.96 -20.30
N GLU A 80 15.35 2.76 -19.64
CA GLU A 80 15.01 3.41 -18.39
C GLU A 80 15.00 2.38 -17.26
N GLN A 81 15.41 2.81 -16.07
CA GLN A 81 15.45 1.96 -14.88
C GLN A 81 14.30 2.35 -13.94
N PHE A 82 13.57 1.34 -13.49
CA PHE A 82 12.46 1.51 -12.54
C PHE A 82 12.70 0.64 -11.31
N PRO A 83 12.40 1.13 -10.10
CA PRO A 83 12.51 0.28 -8.91
C PRO A 83 11.54 -0.91 -9.01
N LEU A 84 11.85 -1.97 -8.29
CA LEU A 84 10.92 -3.09 -8.15
C LEU A 84 9.64 -2.61 -7.49
N THR A 85 8.52 -3.23 -7.87
CA THR A 85 7.21 -2.83 -7.38
C THR A 85 7.14 -2.93 -5.86
N SER A 86 6.64 -1.88 -5.23
CA SER A 86 6.49 -1.79 -3.79
C SER A 86 5.08 -1.29 -3.44
N ILE A 87 4.72 -1.39 -2.16
CA ILE A 87 3.43 -0.92 -1.67
C ILE A 87 3.65 0.21 -0.66
N SER A 88 2.86 1.27 -0.79
CA SER A 88 2.89 2.40 0.14
C SER A 88 1.53 2.52 0.80
N ILE A 89 1.51 2.54 2.13
CA ILE A 89 0.28 2.53 2.91
C ILE A 89 0.21 3.79 3.76
N GLY A 90 -0.86 4.56 3.58
CA GLY A 90 -1.18 5.68 4.46
C GLY A 90 -2.29 5.26 5.41
N VAL A 91 -2.13 5.53 6.69
CA VAL A 91 -3.10 5.15 7.71
C VAL A 91 -3.66 6.40 8.37
N VAL A 92 -4.98 6.47 8.44
CA VAL A 92 -5.69 7.52 9.17
C VAL A 92 -6.50 6.85 10.27
N ILE A 93 -6.30 7.29 11.52
CA ILE A 93 -7.06 6.78 12.64
C ILE A 93 -8.29 7.66 12.81
N GLY A 94 -9.47 7.06 12.55
CA GLY A 94 -10.73 7.76 12.64
C GLY A 94 -11.36 7.59 14.00
N GLU A 95 -11.41 8.67 14.78
CA GLU A 95 -12.14 8.70 16.03
C GLU A 95 -13.37 9.59 15.87
N LYS A 96 -14.39 9.31 16.66
CA LYS A 96 -15.58 10.18 16.70
C LYS A 96 -15.13 11.61 16.99
N SER A 97 -15.61 12.56 16.30
CA SER A 97 -15.32 13.99 16.47
C SER A 97 -13.97 14.46 15.95
N ARG A 98 -13.08 13.58 15.54
CA ARG A 98 -11.80 14.00 14.96
C ARG A 98 -11.95 14.63 13.59
N PHE A 99 -12.88 14.11 12.79
CA PHE A 99 -13.10 14.57 11.41
C PHE A 99 -14.53 15.09 11.25
N SER A 100 -14.70 16.19 10.53
CA SER A 100 -15.99 16.77 10.28
C SER A 100 -16.75 16.09 9.13
N ASN A 101 -16.05 15.44 8.22
CA ASN A 101 -16.67 14.72 7.11
C ASN A 101 -15.69 13.74 6.45
N ILE A 102 -16.23 12.95 5.53
CA ILE A 102 -15.48 11.90 4.83
C ILE A 102 -14.42 12.46 3.88
N LEU A 103 -14.64 13.65 3.32
CA LEU A 103 -13.68 14.29 2.43
C LEU A 103 -12.40 14.65 3.19
N GLU A 104 -12.50 15.09 4.42
CA GLU A 104 -11.37 15.40 5.28
C GLU A 104 -10.51 14.16 5.52
N ILE A 105 -11.14 13.01 5.78
CA ILE A 105 -10.45 11.74 5.96
C ILE A 105 -9.68 11.38 4.69
N GLY A 106 -10.30 11.55 3.52
CA GLY A 106 -9.67 11.27 2.24
C GLY A 106 -8.46 12.16 1.96
N GLU A 107 -8.57 13.45 2.28
CA GLU A 107 -7.48 14.40 2.09
C GLU A 107 -6.28 14.05 2.98
N ILE A 108 -6.52 13.76 4.25
CA ILE A 108 -5.47 13.38 5.18
C ILE A 108 -4.85 12.05 4.76
N GLY A 109 -5.66 11.09 4.33
CA GLY A 109 -5.17 9.82 3.84
C GLY A 109 -4.22 9.96 2.67
N ALA A 110 -4.56 10.85 1.72
CA ALA A 110 -3.70 11.12 0.57
C ALA A 110 -2.37 11.74 0.99
N GLN A 111 -2.39 12.66 1.94
CA GLN A 111 -1.17 13.29 2.47
C GLN A 111 -0.26 12.27 3.14
N VAL A 112 -0.83 11.41 3.97
CA VAL A 112 -0.06 10.39 4.69
C VAL A 112 0.51 9.35 3.72
N LYS A 113 -0.26 8.97 2.70
CA LYS A 113 0.21 8.05 1.67
C LYS A 113 1.39 8.67 0.91
N HIS A 114 1.36 9.97 0.65
CA HIS A 114 2.45 10.66 -0.01
C HIS A 114 3.74 10.58 0.83
N VAL A 115 3.64 10.70 2.15
CA VAL A 115 4.78 10.51 3.05
C VAL A 115 5.34 9.10 2.91
N ALA A 116 4.48 8.08 2.91
CA ALA A 116 4.93 6.70 2.73
C ALA A 116 5.62 6.51 1.39
N LYS A 117 5.10 7.12 0.32
CA LYS A 117 5.69 7.01 -1.02
C LYS A 117 7.06 7.66 -1.14
N SER A 118 7.39 8.60 -0.27
CA SER A 118 8.70 9.24 -0.27
C SER A 118 9.81 8.32 0.24
N ILE A 119 9.46 7.20 0.85
CA ILE A 119 10.41 6.21 1.35
C ILE A 119 10.63 5.16 0.28
N MET A 120 11.89 4.87 -0.03
CA MET A 120 12.22 3.85 -1.01
C MET A 120 11.77 2.47 -0.52
N GLY A 121 11.14 1.69 -1.42
CA GLY A 121 10.62 0.37 -1.10
C GLY A 121 9.24 0.44 -0.45
N SER A 122 8.77 -0.68 0.05
CA SER A 122 7.48 -0.76 0.71
C SER A 122 7.53 -0.11 2.09
N SER A 123 6.52 0.66 2.40
CA SER A 123 6.49 1.41 3.66
C SER A 123 5.06 1.74 4.06
N TYR A 124 4.89 2.18 5.30
CA TYR A 124 3.63 2.73 5.75
C TYR A 124 3.88 3.94 6.64
N ALA A 125 2.90 4.83 6.69
CA ALA A 125 2.92 6.00 7.55
C ALA A 125 1.55 6.16 8.20
N ILE A 126 1.53 6.57 9.45
CA ILE A 126 0.31 6.78 10.21
C ILE A 126 0.19 8.26 10.52
N ASP A 127 -1.00 8.81 10.29
CA ASP A 127 -1.29 10.18 10.69
C ASP A 127 -1.37 10.25 12.21
N ARG A 128 -0.40 10.93 12.80
CA ARG A 128 -0.30 11.08 14.26
C ARG A 128 -0.62 12.48 14.73
N ARG A 129 -1.11 13.32 13.84
CA ARG A 129 -1.46 14.70 14.20
C ARG A 129 -2.70 14.69 15.09
N GLN A 130 -2.67 15.56 16.10
CA GLN A 130 -3.84 15.81 16.94
C GLN A 130 -4.60 17.00 16.36
N LEU A 131 -5.88 16.80 16.19
CA LEU A 131 -6.77 17.85 15.67
C LEU A 131 -7.60 18.47 16.79
#